data_f966402bc9760399abff1276f76ff59c
#
_entry.id   f966402bc9760399abff1276f76ff59c
#
_cell.length_a   1.000
_cell.length_b   1.000
_cell.length_c   1.000
_cell.angle_alpha   90.00
_cell.angle_beta   90.00
_cell.angle_gamma   90.00
#
_symmetry.space_group_name_H-M   'P 1'
#
loop_
_entity.id
_entity.type
_entity.pdbx_description
1 polymer ?
#
loop_
_entity_poly.entity_id
_entity_poly.type
_entity_poly.pdbx_seq_one_letter_code
_entity_poly.pdbx_strand_id
1 'polypeptide(L)'
;MKRVLLDHCVPRRVRLSLFACDVETTYQRGWSGLKNGDLLRTAEANGFDVLVTADQNIRYQQNLASRRLAIVVLPTNALHALVPLFPTIAAAVDRSGLGSYEEISLR
;
A
#
# COMPACT_ATOMS: atom_id res chain seq x y z
N MET A 1 -3.08 12.84 9.67
CA MET A 1 -2.35 12.47 8.47
C MET A 1 -2.15 10.96 8.46
N LYS A 2 -2.58 10.29 7.39
CA LYS A 2 -2.41 8.84 7.31
C LYS A 2 -0.95 8.48 7.12
N ARG A 3 -0.52 7.43 7.78
CA ARG A 3 0.80 6.86 7.59
C ARG A 3 0.71 5.73 6.58
N VAL A 4 1.37 5.91 5.45
CA VAL A 4 1.29 5.01 4.30
C VAL A 4 2.64 4.34 4.09
N LEU A 5 2.61 3.01 3.97
CA LEU A 5 3.81 2.23 3.65
C LEU A 5 3.72 1.78 2.20
N LEU A 6 4.74 2.10 1.41
CA LEU A 6 4.86 1.60 0.04
C LEU A 6 5.71 0.34 0.04
N ASP A 7 5.15 -0.74 -0.50
CA ASP A 7 5.88 -2.00 -0.65
C ASP A 7 7.01 -1.84 -1.66
N HIS A 8 8.03 -2.68 -1.55
CA HIS A 8 9.23 -2.59 -2.39
C HIS A 8 8.95 -2.76 -3.89
N CYS A 9 7.85 -3.42 -4.25
CA CYS A 9 7.46 -3.58 -5.66
C CYS A 9 6.79 -2.33 -6.25
N VAL A 10 6.48 -1.33 -5.42
CA VAL A 10 5.81 -0.10 -5.86
C VAL A 10 6.87 0.95 -6.21
N PRO A 11 6.79 1.60 -7.39
CA PRO A 11 7.72 2.68 -7.71
C PRO A 11 7.64 3.80 -6.68
N ARG A 12 8.80 4.26 -6.21
CA ARG A 12 8.87 5.32 -5.19
C ARG A 12 8.09 6.58 -5.57
N ARG A 13 8.02 6.89 -6.84
CA ARG A 13 7.34 8.11 -7.30
C ARG A 13 5.84 8.09 -7.07
N VAL A 14 5.26 6.93 -6.77
CA VAL A 14 3.86 6.86 -6.38
C VAL A 14 3.59 7.76 -5.17
N ARG A 15 4.58 7.97 -4.30
CA ARG A 15 4.43 8.88 -3.15
C ARG A 15 4.02 10.28 -3.55
N LEU A 16 4.32 10.70 -4.79
CA LEU A 16 3.94 12.03 -5.27
C LEU A 16 2.44 12.18 -5.37
N SER A 17 1.69 11.08 -5.52
CA SER A 17 0.24 11.10 -5.51
C SER A 17 -0.33 11.25 -4.10
N LEU A 18 0.49 11.04 -3.07
CA LEU A 18 0.08 10.94 -1.67
C LEU A 18 0.67 12.10 -0.84
N PHE A 19 0.72 13.28 -1.40
CA PHE A 19 1.38 14.42 -0.78
C PHE A 19 0.76 14.84 0.55
N ALA A 20 -0.50 14.47 0.81
CA ALA A 20 -1.17 14.77 2.07
C ALA A 20 -0.95 13.68 3.13
N CYS A 21 -0.13 12.68 2.84
CA CYS A 21 0.12 11.54 3.73
C CYS A 21 1.57 11.53 4.17
N ASP A 22 1.82 10.83 5.28
CA ASP A 22 3.17 10.53 5.74
C ASP A 22 3.58 9.20 5.10
N VAL A 23 4.41 9.26 4.07
CA VAL A 23 4.75 8.09 3.25
C VAL A 23 6.16 7.63 3.53
N GLU A 24 6.30 6.33 3.83
CA GLU A 24 7.61 5.66 3.95
C GLU A 24 7.60 4.42 3.08
N THR A 25 8.78 3.95 2.71
CA THR A 25 8.91 2.74 1.90
C THR A 25 9.45 1.60 2.78
N THR A 26 9.18 0.36 2.35
CA THR A 26 9.77 -0.80 3.02
C THR A 26 11.28 -0.77 2.94
N TYR A 27 11.83 -0.23 1.86
CA TYR A 27 13.27 -0.08 1.72
C TYR A 27 13.85 0.83 2.83
N GLN A 28 13.22 1.99 3.06
CA GLN A 28 13.67 2.93 4.08
C GLN A 28 13.64 2.31 5.48
N ARG A 29 12.68 1.42 5.71
CA ARG A 29 12.52 0.76 7.00
C ARG A 29 13.40 -0.48 7.15
N GLY A 30 14.06 -0.93 6.09
CA GLY A 30 14.82 -2.17 6.12
C GLY A 30 13.93 -3.42 6.07
N TRP A 31 12.73 -3.30 5.56
CA TRP A 31 11.73 -4.38 5.55
C TRP A 31 11.55 -5.02 4.17
N SER A 32 12.40 -4.70 3.20
CA SER A 32 12.24 -5.22 1.83
C SER A 32 12.27 -6.73 1.72
N GLY A 33 12.91 -7.41 2.68
CA GLY A 33 12.99 -8.86 2.69
C GLY A 33 11.85 -9.55 3.44
N LEU A 34 10.93 -8.78 4.03
CA LEU A 34 9.82 -9.37 4.76
C LEU A 34 8.79 -9.96 3.81
N LYS A 35 8.29 -11.15 4.13
CA LYS A 35 7.20 -11.77 3.39
C LYS A 35 5.88 -11.16 3.84
N ASN A 36 4.85 -11.33 2.99
CA ASN A 36 3.58 -10.63 3.17
C ASN A 36 3.00 -10.70 4.58
N GLY A 37 2.93 -11.89 5.17
CA GLY A 37 2.39 -12.03 6.52
C GLY A 37 3.18 -11.24 7.55
N ASP A 38 4.50 -11.34 7.50
CA ASP A 38 5.39 -10.63 8.41
C ASP A 38 5.35 -9.13 8.14
N LEU A 39 5.29 -8.74 6.88
CA LEU A 39 5.21 -7.34 6.50
C LEU A 39 3.94 -6.70 7.06
N LEU A 40 2.79 -7.37 6.91
CA LEU A 40 1.52 -6.85 7.41
C LEU A 40 1.56 -6.68 8.93
N ARG A 41 2.07 -7.67 9.65
CA ARG A 41 2.18 -7.59 11.11
C ARG A 41 3.12 -6.46 11.54
N THR A 42 4.26 -6.34 10.86
CA THR A 42 5.27 -5.33 11.19
C THR A 42 4.73 -3.93 10.93
N ALA A 43 4.06 -3.73 9.79
CA ALA A 43 3.47 -2.44 9.45
C ALA A 43 2.41 -2.03 10.48
N GLU A 44 1.54 -2.97 10.87
CA GLU A 44 0.52 -2.71 11.88
C GLU A 44 1.14 -2.36 13.23
N ALA A 45 2.13 -3.13 13.64
CA ALA A 45 2.81 -2.90 14.93
C ALA A 45 3.54 -1.55 14.98
N ASN A 46 3.92 -1.01 13.83
CA ASN A 46 4.62 0.27 13.74
C ASN A 46 3.69 1.44 13.43
N GLY A 47 2.40 1.24 13.51
CA GLY A 47 1.42 2.32 13.43
C GLY A 47 1.11 2.81 12.02
N PHE A 48 1.39 2.01 11.00
CA PHE A 48 0.97 2.35 9.65
C PHE A 48 -0.53 2.13 9.48
N ASP A 49 -1.15 3.01 8.71
CA ASP A 49 -2.59 2.95 8.46
C ASP A 49 -2.91 2.20 7.17
N VAL A 50 -2.05 2.33 6.16
CA VAL A 50 -2.29 1.79 4.82
C VAL A 50 -1.01 1.21 4.26
N LEU A 51 -1.11 0.01 3.66
CA LEU A 51 -0.07 -0.56 2.81
C LEU A 51 -0.50 -0.43 1.36
N VAL A 52 0.35 0.16 0.54
CA VAL A 52 0.15 0.20 -0.91
C VAL A 52 1.13 -0.79 -1.54
N THR A 53 0.61 -1.75 -2.26
CA THR A 53 1.40 -2.82 -2.87
C THR A 53 0.94 -3.09 -4.29
N ALA A 54 1.82 -3.67 -5.10
CA ALA A 54 1.47 -4.17 -6.43
C ALA A 54 1.41 -5.70 -6.47
N ASP A 55 1.51 -6.35 -5.32
CA ASP A 55 1.45 -7.81 -5.22
C ASP A 55 0.00 -8.26 -5.31
N GLN A 56 -0.37 -8.81 -6.47
CA GLN A 56 -1.73 -9.25 -6.74
C GLN A 56 -2.15 -10.46 -5.89
N ASN A 57 -1.19 -11.16 -5.30
CA ASN A 57 -1.48 -12.34 -4.49
C ASN A 57 -1.75 -12.02 -3.03
N ILE A 58 -1.60 -10.77 -2.61
CA ILE A 58 -1.80 -10.40 -1.21
C ILE A 58 -3.22 -10.70 -0.73
N ARG A 59 -4.20 -10.70 -1.64
CA ARG A 59 -5.60 -11.01 -1.31
C ARG A 59 -5.78 -12.43 -0.79
N TYR A 60 -4.83 -13.33 -1.05
CA TYR A 60 -4.90 -14.71 -0.60
C TYR A 60 -4.24 -14.91 0.77
N GLN A 61 -3.73 -13.84 1.37
CA GLN A 61 -3.14 -13.95 2.70
C GLN A 61 -4.22 -14.21 3.73
N GLN A 62 -3.91 -15.10 4.67
CA GLN A 62 -4.83 -15.42 5.75
C GLN A 62 -5.00 -14.21 6.68
N ASN A 63 -6.20 -14.10 7.25
CA ASN A 63 -6.51 -13.12 8.29
C ASN A 63 -6.51 -11.66 7.84
N LEU A 64 -6.68 -11.39 6.54
CA LEU A 64 -6.83 -10.00 6.09
C LEU A 64 -7.99 -9.32 6.80
N ALA A 65 -9.09 -10.05 6.98
CA ALA A 65 -10.30 -9.49 7.61
C ALA A 65 -10.10 -9.12 9.08
N SER A 66 -9.12 -9.71 9.75
CA SER A 66 -8.86 -9.42 11.16
C SER A 66 -7.81 -8.33 11.37
N ARG A 67 -7.27 -7.78 10.31
CA ARG A 67 -6.25 -6.75 10.41
C ARG A 67 -6.86 -5.36 10.46
N ARG A 68 -6.17 -4.46 11.14
CA ARG A 68 -6.54 -3.05 11.14
C ARG A 68 -5.89 -2.29 9.98
N LEU A 69 -4.78 -2.79 9.47
CA LEU A 69 -4.07 -2.18 8.35
C LEU A 69 -4.95 -2.22 7.09
N ALA A 70 -5.14 -1.07 6.46
CA ALA A 70 -5.81 -1.01 5.16
C ALA A 70 -4.83 -1.41 4.07
N ILE A 71 -5.33 -2.02 3.00
CA ILE A 71 -4.49 -2.46 1.89
C ILE A 71 -5.07 -1.91 0.60
N VAL A 72 -4.22 -1.28 -0.20
CA VAL A 72 -4.54 -0.81 -1.54
C VAL A 72 -3.60 -1.52 -2.52
N VAL A 73 -4.16 -2.25 -3.46
CA VAL A 73 -3.41 -3.04 -4.44
C VAL A 73 -3.43 -2.33 -5.79
N LEU A 74 -2.23 -2.03 -6.29
CA LEU A 74 -2.06 -1.39 -7.60
C LEU A 74 -2.11 -2.44 -8.70
N PRO A 75 -2.59 -2.08 -9.90
CA PRO A 75 -2.74 -3.05 -10.99
C PRO A 75 -1.43 -3.45 -11.66
N THR A 76 -0.37 -2.70 -11.42
CA THR A 76 0.94 -2.90 -12.04
C THR A 76 2.01 -2.21 -11.20
N ASN A 77 3.27 -2.53 -11.46
CA ASN A 77 4.40 -1.80 -10.90
C ASN A 77 5.08 -0.89 -11.94
N ALA A 78 4.50 -0.73 -13.11
CA ALA A 78 5.04 0.11 -14.17
C ALA A 78 4.63 1.57 -13.94
N LEU A 79 5.61 2.40 -13.64
CA LEU A 79 5.34 3.80 -13.28
C LEU A 79 4.55 4.54 -14.36
N HIS A 80 4.90 4.34 -15.64
CA HIS A 80 4.21 5.04 -16.73
C HIS A 80 2.71 4.71 -16.78
N ALA A 81 2.33 3.51 -16.37
CA ALA A 81 0.92 3.11 -16.32
C ALA A 81 0.24 3.62 -15.04
N LEU A 82 1.02 3.88 -13.99
CA LEU A 82 0.48 4.35 -12.72
C LEU A 82 0.26 5.86 -12.69
N VAL A 83 1.06 6.63 -13.44
CA VAL A 83 0.94 8.10 -13.41
C VAL A 83 -0.49 8.57 -13.72
N PRO A 84 -1.16 8.07 -14.76
CA PRO A 84 -2.55 8.47 -15.01
C PRO A 84 -3.52 8.08 -13.89
N LEU A 85 -3.13 7.12 -13.03
CA LEU A 85 -3.96 6.65 -11.93
C LEU A 85 -3.64 7.35 -10.61
N PHE A 86 -2.71 8.30 -10.59
CA PHE A 86 -2.35 9.00 -9.35
C PHE A 86 -3.56 9.56 -8.60
N PRO A 87 -4.50 10.25 -9.26
CA PRO A 87 -5.69 10.72 -8.54
C PRO A 87 -6.53 9.57 -7.97
N THR A 88 -6.62 8.46 -8.69
CA THR A 88 -7.37 7.28 -8.24
C THR A 88 -6.68 6.66 -7.02
N ILE A 89 -5.35 6.57 -7.04
CA ILE A 89 -4.57 6.03 -5.92
C ILE A 89 -4.77 6.92 -4.69
N ALA A 90 -4.66 8.22 -4.85
CA ALA A 90 -4.85 9.17 -3.75
C ALA A 90 -6.24 9.05 -3.15
N ALA A 91 -7.27 8.92 -3.99
CA ALA A 91 -8.65 8.77 -3.52
C ALA A 91 -8.84 7.45 -2.77
N ALA A 92 -8.24 6.36 -3.26
CA ALA A 92 -8.35 5.06 -2.59
C ALA A 92 -7.71 5.09 -1.21
N VAL A 93 -6.54 5.70 -1.09
CA VAL A 93 -5.85 5.84 0.19
C VAL A 93 -6.65 6.73 1.13
N ASP A 94 -7.19 7.82 0.62
CA ASP A 94 -7.95 8.79 1.42
C ASP A 94 -9.20 8.15 2.03
N ARG A 95 -9.94 7.35 1.27
CA ARG A 95 -11.17 6.72 1.76
C ARG A 95 -10.93 5.42 2.52
N SER A 96 -9.68 4.90 2.56
CA SER A 96 -9.39 3.66 3.27
C SER A 96 -9.66 3.80 4.76
N GLY A 97 -10.11 2.73 5.37
CA GLY A 97 -10.39 2.68 6.81
C GLY A 97 -9.82 1.41 7.41
N LEU A 98 -10.07 1.18 8.69
CA LEU A 98 -9.53 0.03 9.40
C LEU A 98 -9.88 -1.26 8.68
N GLY A 99 -8.86 -2.01 8.30
CA GLY A 99 -9.01 -3.31 7.67
C GLY A 99 -9.59 -3.30 6.27
N SER A 100 -9.71 -2.13 5.63
CA SER A 100 -10.25 -2.08 4.27
C SER A 100 -9.28 -2.69 3.27
N TYR A 101 -9.84 -3.17 2.16
CA TYR A 101 -9.06 -3.77 1.08
C TYR A 101 -9.63 -3.27 -0.24
N GLU A 102 -8.77 -2.72 -1.07
CA GLU A 102 -9.21 -2.20 -2.37
C GLU A 102 -8.18 -2.52 -3.44
N GLU A 103 -8.64 -3.05 -4.58
CA GLU A 103 -7.81 -3.28 -5.76
C GLU A 103 -8.14 -2.21 -6.79
N ILE A 104 -7.11 -1.52 -7.28
CA ILE A 104 -7.27 -0.51 -8.32
C ILE A 104 -7.09 -1.19 -9.68
N SER A 105 -7.94 -0.88 -10.61
CA SER A 105 -7.87 -1.42 -11.96
C SER A 105 -7.27 -0.38 -12.91
N LEU A 106 -6.73 -0.86 -14.05
CA LEU A 106 -6.18 0.02 -15.09
C LEU A 106 -7.26 0.80 -15.86
N ARG A 107 -8.52 0.53 -15.63
CA ARG A 107 -9.63 1.22 -16.29
C ARG A 107 -10.18 2.36 -15.47
#